data_fcad9693ae6a20b85cbbaaf65e1ad2e8
#
_entry.id   fcad9693ae6a20b85cbbaaf65e1ad2e8
#
_cell.length_a   1.000
_cell.length_b   1.000
_cell.length_c   1.000
_cell.angle_alpha   90.00
_cell.angle_beta   90.00
_cell.angle_gamma   90.00
#
_symmetry.space_group_name_H-M   'P 1'
#
loop_
_entity.id
_entity.type
_entity.pdbx_description
1 polymer ?
#
loop_
_entity_poly.entity_id
_entity_poly.type
_entity_poly.pdbx_seq_one_letter_code
_entity_poly.pdbx_strand_id
1 'polypeptide(L)'
;MGRGKEAKMKKEMFVRTGILLSVMLLVNLLVPNSPFADEKQKQPLYQRLGGVYNIAPVVDDFLEALYVDDVLNANPRIKEARDRVPKAYLKYHVTSMVCQASGGPEKYTGRGMKESHQHLNITENEWQAMLADFKKVLDKFKVPEQEQKELIAIVESTKKDIVLVSAEMKK
;
A
#
# COMPACT_ATOMS: atom_id res chain seq x y z
N MET A 1 53.58 4.88 45.41
CA MET A 1 52.94 3.55 45.31
C MET A 1 51.52 3.63 44.77
N GLY A 2 51.24 4.48 43.79
CA GLY A 2 49.88 4.80 43.27
C GLY A 2 49.64 4.52 41.79
N ARG A 3 50.67 4.58 40.95
CA ARG A 3 50.50 4.52 39.47
C ARG A 3 50.13 3.16 38.88
N GLY A 4 50.46 2.05 39.55
CA GLY A 4 50.18 0.69 39.07
C GLY A 4 48.70 0.28 39.24
N LYS A 5 47.99 0.82 40.23
CA LYS A 5 46.55 0.50 40.45
C LYS A 5 45.63 1.21 39.47
N GLU A 6 45.94 2.42 39.07
CA GLU A 6 45.15 3.19 38.09
C GLU A 6 45.25 2.56 36.66
N ALA A 7 46.44 2.15 36.27
CA ALA A 7 46.63 1.49 34.95
C ALA A 7 45.90 0.15 34.86
N LYS A 8 45.85 -0.62 35.94
CA LYS A 8 45.14 -1.91 36.00
C LYS A 8 43.62 -1.67 35.96
N MET A 9 43.12 -0.67 36.66
CA MET A 9 41.69 -0.32 36.70
C MET A 9 41.16 0.19 35.32
N LYS A 10 41.98 1.00 34.63
CA LYS A 10 41.62 1.46 33.26
C LYS A 10 41.62 0.31 32.25
N LYS A 11 42.51 -0.64 32.36
CA LYS A 11 42.58 -1.84 31.48
C LYS A 11 41.38 -2.77 31.69
N GLU A 12 40.98 -3.00 32.93
CA GLU A 12 39.81 -3.81 33.29
C GLU A 12 38.49 -3.13 32.82
N MET A 13 38.41 -1.81 32.92
CA MET A 13 37.22 -1.04 32.45
C MET A 13 37.11 -1.06 30.94
N PHE A 14 38.24 -0.98 30.20
CA PHE A 14 38.24 -1.04 28.73
C PHE A 14 37.88 -2.41 28.19
N VAL A 15 38.29 -3.49 28.85
CA VAL A 15 37.94 -4.87 28.47
C VAL A 15 36.47 -5.16 28.73
N ARG A 16 35.92 -4.66 29.87
CA ARG A 16 34.49 -4.83 30.17
C ARG A 16 33.59 -4.06 29.25
N THR A 17 33.95 -2.82 28.84
CA THR A 17 33.19 -2.01 27.90
C THR A 17 33.25 -2.58 26.47
N GLY A 18 34.41 -3.13 26.07
CA GLY A 18 34.57 -3.77 24.75
C GLY A 18 33.77 -5.07 24.61
N ILE A 19 33.67 -5.87 25.65
CA ILE A 19 32.90 -7.14 25.68
C ILE A 19 31.40 -6.83 25.64
N LEU A 20 30.90 -5.81 26.35
CA LEU A 20 29.52 -5.41 26.36
C LEU A 20 29.07 -4.84 24.99
N LEU A 21 29.90 -4.05 24.29
CA LEU A 21 29.62 -3.59 22.95
C LEU A 21 29.64 -4.72 21.89
N SER A 22 30.55 -5.71 22.05
CA SER A 22 30.64 -6.86 21.13
C SER A 22 29.43 -7.79 21.26
N VAL A 23 28.92 -8.00 22.50
CA VAL A 23 27.72 -8.82 22.73
C VAL A 23 26.46 -8.13 22.20
N MET A 24 26.37 -6.77 22.25
CA MET A 24 25.23 -6.04 21.72
C MET A 24 25.19 -6.04 20.17
N LEU A 25 26.37 -6.13 19.50
CA LEU A 25 26.45 -6.19 18.03
C LEU A 25 26.14 -7.59 17.48
N LEU A 26 26.37 -8.66 18.26
CA LEU A 26 26.09 -10.04 17.84
C LEU A 26 24.64 -10.49 18.06
N VAL A 27 23.87 -9.81 18.91
CA VAL A 27 22.46 -10.12 19.16
C VAL A 27 21.57 -9.71 17.97
N ASN A 28 22.01 -8.75 17.13
CA ASN A 28 21.25 -8.36 15.93
C ASN A 28 21.36 -9.33 14.73
N LEU A 29 22.23 -10.35 14.79
CA LEU A 29 22.41 -11.35 13.72
C LEU A 29 21.65 -12.66 13.94
N LEU A 30 20.92 -12.80 15.05
CA LEU A 30 20.25 -14.04 15.46
C LEU A 30 18.82 -13.77 15.97
N VAL A 31 18.06 -12.82 15.38
CA VAL A 31 16.61 -12.80 15.56
C VAL A 31 16.00 -13.64 14.43
N PRO A 32 15.80 -14.96 14.64
CA PRO A 32 14.99 -15.72 13.71
C PRO A 32 13.57 -15.21 13.86
N ASN A 33 12.94 -14.86 12.74
CA ASN A 33 11.50 -14.62 12.55
C ASN A 33 10.73 -14.51 13.88
N SER A 34 10.46 -13.27 14.30
CA SER A 34 9.63 -13.07 15.49
C SER A 34 8.31 -13.82 15.29
N PRO A 35 7.91 -14.72 16.19
CA PRO A 35 6.64 -15.47 16.05
C PRO A 35 5.43 -14.53 15.87
N PHE A 36 5.54 -13.30 16.35
CA PHE A 36 4.53 -12.24 16.15
C PHE A 36 4.45 -11.73 14.71
N ALA A 37 5.51 -11.82 13.91
CA ALA A 37 5.48 -11.43 12.49
C ALA A 37 4.73 -12.47 11.65
N ASP A 38 4.91 -13.75 11.95
CA ASP A 38 4.21 -14.85 11.26
C ASP A 38 2.72 -14.90 11.60
N GLU A 39 2.34 -14.58 12.84
CA GLU A 39 0.95 -14.51 13.28
C GLU A 39 0.21 -13.32 12.63
N LYS A 40 0.87 -12.19 12.45
CA LYS A 40 0.29 -11.03 11.75
C LYS A 40 0.00 -11.34 10.28
N GLN A 41 0.85 -12.08 9.58
CA GLN A 41 0.63 -12.46 8.18
C GLN A 41 -0.54 -13.44 7.98
N LYS A 42 -0.95 -14.16 9.02
CA LYS A 42 -2.13 -15.05 8.98
C LYS A 42 -3.46 -14.30 9.04
N GLN A 43 -3.45 -13.03 9.42
CA GLN A 43 -4.66 -12.21 9.46
C GLN A 43 -5.06 -11.77 8.05
N PRO A 44 -6.37 -11.59 7.78
CA PRO A 44 -6.84 -10.98 6.54
C PRO A 44 -6.13 -9.65 6.27
N LEU A 45 -5.89 -9.34 4.99
CA LEU A 45 -5.24 -8.09 4.58
C LEU A 45 -5.94 -6.86 5.18
N TYR A 46 -7.27 -6.87 5.24
CA TYR A 46 -8.08 -5.84 5.88
C TYR A 46 -7.62 -5.49 7.31
N GLN A 47 -7.40 -6.52 8.13
CA GLN A 47 -6.94 -6.32 9.52
C GLN A 47 -5.50 -5.81 9.57
N ARG A 48 -4.64 -6.34 8.71
CA ARG A 48 -3.24 -5.91 8.59
C ARG A 48 -3.10 -4.45 8.13
N LEU A 49 -4.04 -3.98 7.33
CA LEU A 49 -4.17 -2.58 6.91
C LEU A 49 -4.74 -1.67 8.01
N GLY A 50 -5.30 -2.23 9.08
CA GLY A 50 -5.92 -1.48 10.18
C GLY A 50 -7.41 -1.15 9.97
N GLY A 51 -8.07 -1.88 9.08
CA GLY A 51 -9.51 -1.77 8.84
C GLY A 51 -9.94 -0.50 8.09
N VAL A 52 -11.24 -0.26 8.07
CA VAL A 52 -11.84 0.85 7.30
C VAL A 52 -11.28 2.23 7.69
N TYR A 53 -10.94 2.44 8.95
CA TYR A 53 -10.41 3.74 9.41
C TYR A 53 -9.06 4.11 8.79
N ASN A 54 -8.24 3.11 8.44
CA ASN A 54 -6.96 3.35 7.76
C ASN A 54 -7.09 3.24 6.24
N ILE A 55 -8.03 2.42 5.73
CA ILE A 55 -8.27 2.25 4.29
C ILE A 55 -8.93 3.51 3.70
N ALA A 56 -9.92 4.10 4.38
CA ALA A 56 -10.67 5.22 3.85
C ALA A 56 -9.81 6.47 3.54
N PRO A 57 -8.86 6.91 4.39
CA PRO A 57 -7.97 8.02 4.05
C PRO A 57 -7.04 7.71 2.87
N VAL A 58 -6.58 6.47 2.72
CA VAL A 58 -5.77 6.03 1.56
C VAL A 58 -6.58 6.12 0.28
N VAL A 59 -7.81 5.63 0.30
CA VAL A 59 -8.74 5.72 -0.85
C VAL A 59 -9.08 7.17 -1.17
N ASP A 60 -9.28 8.01 -0.15
CA ASP A 60 -9.55 9.44 -0.33
C ASP A 60 -8.43 10.12 -1.10
N ASP A 61 -7.19 9.98 -0.64
CA ASP A 61 -5.99 10.55 -1.28
C ASP A 61 -5.75 9.96 -2.68
N PHE A 62 -5.97 8.66 -2.85
CA PHE A 62 -5.85 8.01 -4.15
C PHE A 62 -6.81 8.61 -5.18
N LEU A 63 -8.08 8.76 -4.82
CA LEU A 63 -9.05 9.39 -5.71
C LEU A 63 -8.71 10.86 -5.99
N GLU A 64 -8.22 11.62 -5.00
CA GLU A 64 -7.74 12.98 -5.25
C GLU A 64 -6.55 13.00 -6.22
N ALA A 65 -5.60 12.06 -6.12
CA ALA A 65 -4.49 11.94 -7.07
C ALA A 65 -5.00 11.69 -8.50
N LEU A 66 -5.94 10.77 -8.68
CA LEU A 66 -6.54 10.51 -9.99
C LEU A 66 -7.26 11.74 -10.58
N TYR A 67 -7.85 12.61 -9.73
CA TYR A 67 -8.53 13.82 -10.21
C TYR A 67 -7.58 14.86 -10.80
N VAL A 68 -6.32 14.85 -10.41
CA VAL A 68 -5.32 15.84 -10.89
C VAL A 68 -4.28 15.24 -11.85
N ASP A 69 -4.32 13.94 -12.12
CA ASP A 69 -3.40 13.29 -13.05
C ASP A 69 -3.67 13.73 -14.50
N ASP A 70 -2.64 14.24 -15.18
CA ASP A 70 -2.75 14.78 -16.53
C ASP A 70 -3.04 13.70 -17.59
N VAL A 71 -2.51 12.48 -17.41
CA VAL A 71 -2.73 11.35 -18.34
C VAL A 71 -4.20 10.93 -18.31
N LEU A 72 -4.77 10.81 -17.11
CA LEU A 72 -6.18 10.47 -16.94
C LEU A 72 -7.10 11.62 -17.38
N ASN A 73 -6.70 12.86 -17.15
CA ASN A 73 -7.47 14.06 -17.53
C ASN A 73 -7.48 14.31 -19.05
N ALA A 74 -6.51 13.74 -19.80
CA ALA A 74 -6.51 13.77 -21.25
C ALA A 74 -7.65 12.94 -21.86
N ASN A 75 -8.23 11.97 -21.10
CA ASN A 75 -9.36 11.18 -21.56
C ASN A 75 -10.70 11.89 -21.27
N PRO A 76 -11.41 12.38 -22.30
CA PRO A 76 -12.65 13.13 -22.11
C PRO A 76 -13.77 12.30 -21.47
N ARG A 77 -13.76 10.97 -21.65
CA ARG A 77 -14.75 10.06 -21.06
C ARG A 77 -14.58 9.91 -19.56
N ILE A 78 -13.32 9.91 -19.09
CA ILE A 78 -13.01 9.92 -17.64
C ILE A 78 -13.53 11.24 -17.03
N LYS A 79 -13.23 12.37 -17.67
CA LYS A 79 -13.70 13.69 -17.21
C LYS A 79 -15.21 13.76 -17.13
N GLU A 80 -15.91 13.36 -18.20
CA GLU A 80 -17.37 13.33 -18.23
C GLU A 80 -17.98 12.42 -17.14
N ALA A 81 -17.37 11.26 -16.90
CA ALA A 81 -17.82 10.35 -15.85
C ALA A 81 -17.65 10.96 -14.44
N ARG A 82 -16.57 11.68 -14.21
CA ARG A 82 -16.31 12.41 -12.94
C ARG A 82 -17.36 13.49 -12.69
N ASP A 83 -17.74 14.23 -13.74
CA ASP A 83 -18.73 15.31 -13.63
C ASP A 83 -20.12 14.78 -13.25
N ARG A 84 -20.42 13.52 -13.61
CA ARG A 84 -21.72 12.87 -13.33
C ARG A 84 -21.79 12.17 -11.99
N VAL A 85 -20.66 11.76 -11.42
CA VAL A 85 -20.59 10.96 -10.18
C VAL A 85 -20.14 11.83 -9.02
N PRO A 86 -20.98 12.03 -7.98
CA PRO A 86 -20.56 12.77 -6.80
C PRO A 86 -19.30 12.14 -6.16
N LYS A 87 -18.31 12.96 -5.87
CA LYS A 87 -17.02 12.51 -5.31
C LYS A 87 -17.20 11.70 -4.02
N ALA A 88 -18.08 12.15 -3.12
CA ALA A 88 -18.36 11.43 -1.88
C ALA A 88 -18.95 10.04 -2.12
N TYR A 89 -19.82 9.90 -3.13
CA TYR A 89 -20.37 8.60 -3.52
C TYR A 89 -19.26 7.66 -4.03
N LEU A 90 -18.35 8.16 -4.88
CA LEU A 90 -17.25 7.39 -5.40
C LEU A 90 -16.30 6.93 -4.27
N LYS A 91 -15.93 7.86 -3.36
CA LYS A 91 -15.09 7.56 -2.19
C LYS A 91 -15.69 6.46 -1.31
N TYR A 92 -16.98 6.54 -1.02
CA TYR A 92 -17.69 5.52 -0.24
C TYR A 92 -17.63 4.14 -0.92
N HIS A 93 -17.97 4.08 -2.21
CA HIS A 93 -18.02 2.81 -2.92
C HIS A 93 -16.62 2.19 -3.13
N VAL A 94 -15.61 2.98 -3.47
CA VAL A 94 -14.24 2.46 -3.60
C VAL A 94 -13.71 1.99 -2.25
N THR A 95 -13.98 2.71 -1.16
CA THR A 95 -13.61 2.26 0.20
C THR A 95 -14.26 0.93 0.53
N SER A 96 -15.57 0.79 0.34
CA SER A 96 -16.30 -0.46 0.61
C SER A 96 -15.77 -1.62 -0.23
N MET A 97 -15.44 -1.36 -1.50
CA MET A 97 -14.87 -2.36 -2.41
C MET A 97 -13.49 -2.83 -1.92
N VAL A 98 -12.60 -1.91 -1.56
CA VAL A 98 -11.27 -2.26 -1.04
C VAL A 98 -11.38 -3.02 0.27
N CYS A 99 -12.26 -2.60 1.18
CA CYS A 99 -12.51 -3.31 2.44
C CYS A 99 -12.98 -4.75 2.17
N GLN A 100 -13.98 -4.94 1.30
CA GLN A 100 -14.46 -6.29 0.96
C GLN A 100 -13.36 -7.13 0.29
N ALA A 101 -12.65 -6.58 -0.69
CA ALA A 101 -11.63 -7.29 -1.44
C ALA A 101 -10.41 -7.69 -0.60
N SER A 102 -10.14 -6.95 0.49
CA SER A 102 -9.08 -7.26 1.45
C SER A 102 -9.52 -8.19 2.60
N GLY A 103 -10.78 -8.68 2.57
CA GLY A 103 -11.31 -9.62 3.57
C GLY A 103 -11.98 -8.93 4.78
N GLY A 104 -12.44 -7.69 4.60
CA GLY A 104 -13.22 -6.95 5.60
C GLY A 104 -14.69 -7.34 5.63
N PRO A 105 -15.43 -6.86 6.63
CA PRO A 105 -16.85 -7.17 6.82
C PRO A 105 -17.78 -6.36 5.92
N GLU A 106 -17.27 -5.29 5.30
CA GLU A 106 -18.03 -4.40 4.44
C GLU A 106 -18.51 -5.16 3.19
N LYS A 107 -19.72 -4.81 2.73
CA LYS A 107 -20.27 -5.35 1.49
C LYS A 107 -20.31 -4.26 0.42
N TYR A 108 -19.60 -4.49 -0.66
CA TYR A 108 -19.71 -3.63 -1.84
C TYR A 108 -21.06 -3.83 -2.52
N THR A 109 -21.79 -2.75 -2.67
CA THR A 109 -23.13 -2.73 -3.28
C THR A 109 -23.18 -1.89 -4.56
N GLY A 110 -22.01 -1.45 -5.04
CA GLY A 110 -21.90 -0.70 -6.29
C GLY A 110 -21.97 -1.58 -7.54
N ARG A 111 -21.79 -0.95 -8.70
CA ARG A 111 -21.76 -1.64 -9.99
C ARG A 111 -20.50 -2.48 -10.16
N GLY A 112 -20.59 -3.52 -10.98
CA GLY A 112 -19.45 -4.36 -11.34
C GLY A 112 -18.32 -3.55 -12.02
N MET A 113 -17.10 -4.08 -11.97
CA MET A 113 -15.91 -3.40 -12.49
C MET A 113 -16.04 -3.12 -13.99
N LYS A 114 -16.41 -4.10 -14.78
CA LYS A 114 -16.62 -3.96 -16.22
C LYS A 114 -17.74 -2.95 -16.54
N GLU A 115 -18.88 -3.04 -15.87
CA GLU A 115 -20.01 -2.13 -16.07
C GLU A 115 -19.65 -0.68 -15.77
N SER A 116 -18.82 -0.45 -14.74
CA SER A 116 -18.39 0.88 -14.32
C SER A 116 -17.36 1.53 -15.27
N HIS A 117 -16.57 0.72 -16.02
CA HIS A 117 -15.40 1.21 -16.75
C HIS A 117 -15.48 1.02 -18.27
N GLN A 118 -16.25 0.06 -18.80
CA GLN A 118 -16.26 -0.27 -20.24
C GLN A 118 -16.52 0.92 -21.17
N HIS A 119 -17.27 1.93 -20.70
CA HIS A 119 -17.58 3.12 -21.48
C HIS A 119 -16.51 4.22 -21.41
N LEU A 120 -15.51 4.05 -20.55
CA LEU A 120 -14.42 5.03 -20.36
C LEU A 120 -13.30 4.84 -21.39
N ASN A 121 -13.23 3.67 -22.06
CA ASN A 121 -12.19 3.34 -23.01
C ASN A 121 -10.77 3.49 -22.42
N ILE A 122 -10.57 2.98 -21.23
CA ILE A 122 -9.28 3.04 -20.54
C ILE A 122 -8.20 2.32 -21.34
N THR A 123 -7.12 3.01 -21.61
CA THR A 123 -5.93 2.49 -22.29
C THR A 123 -4.93 1.91 -21.31
N GLU A 124 -3.96 1.14 -21.82
CA GLU A 124 -2.83 0.65 -21.02
C GLU A 124 -2.04 1.80 -20.35
N ASN A 125 -1.83 2.90 -21.07
CA ASN A 125 -1.11 4.05 -20.54
C ASN A 125 -1.82 4.68 -19.33
N GLU A 126 -3.14 4.84 -19.42
CA GLU A 126 -3.96 5.37 -18.31
C GLU A 126 -3.99 4.39 -17.14
N TRP A 127 -4.00 3.08 -17.40
CA TRP A 127 -3.88 2.06 -16.37
C TRP A 127 -2.56 2.17 -15.61
N GLN A 128 -1.44 2.34 -16.32
CA GLN A 128 -0.13 2.49 -15.70
C GLN A 128 -0.01 3.81 -14.90
N ALA A 129 -0.60 4.91 -15.38
CA ALA A 129 -0.67 6.17 -14.65
C ALA A 129 -1.44 5.99 -13.32
N MET A 130 -2.60 5.36 -13.34
CA MET A 130 -3.39 5.04 -12.15
C MET A 130 -2.60 4.18 -11.16
N LEU A 131 -1.89 3.14 -11.61
CA LEU A 131 -1.07 2.30 -10.72
C LEU A 131 0.09 3.08 -10.10
N ALA A 132 0.71 3.98 -10.87
CA ALA A 132 1.78 4.84 -10.35
C ALA A 132 1.26 5.77 -9.25
N ASP A 133 0.09 6.36 -9.42
CA ASP A 133 -0.54 7.19 -8.39
C ASP A 133 -0.95 6.37 -7.17
N PHE A 134 -1.51 5.18 -7.38
CA PHE A 134 -1.83 4.29 -6.27
C PHE A 134 -0.60 3.97 -5.43
N LYS A 135 0.51 3.60 -6.09
CA LYS A 135 1.77 3.33 -5.38
C LYS A 135 2.29 4.53 -4.61
N LYS A 136 2.28 5.75 -5.19
CA LYS A 136 2.69 6.98 -4.50
C LYS A 136 1.87 7.20 -3.21
N VAL A 137 0.56 6.95 -3.27
CA VAL A 137 -0.31 7.10 -2.11
C VAL A 137 -0.02 6.04 -1.06
N LEU A 138 0.16 4.77 -1.44
CA LEU A 138 0.55 3.72 -0.51
C LEU A 138 1.88 4.05 0.20
N ASP A 139 2.86 4.59 -0.53
CA ASP A 139 4.14 5.03 0.04
C ASP A 139 3.96 6.23 1.00
N LYS A 140 3.12 7.20 0.64
CA LYS A 140 2.77 8.36 1.49
C LYS A 140 2.19 7.93 2.84
N PHE A 141 1.30 6.94 2.83
CA PHE A 141 0.70 6.38 4.04
C PHE A 141 1.58 5.33 4.74
N LYS A 142 2.78 5.09 4.22
CA LYS A 142 3.75 4.11 4.77
C LYS A 142 3.14 2.71 4.92
N VAL A 143 2.28 2.32 3.98
CA VAL A 143 1.75 0.96 3.93
C VAL A 143 2.92 0.00 3.77
N PRO A 144 3.05 -1.06 4.59
CA PRO A 144 4.19 -1.98 4.49
C PRO A 144 4.23 -2.67 3.12
N GLU A 145 5.42 -3.01 2.65
CA GLU A 145 5.65 -3.51 1.28
C GLU A 145 4.85 -4.77 0.93
N GLN A 146 4.66 -5.65 1.90
CA GLN A 146 3.88 -6.87 1.71
C GLN A 146 2.41 -6.56 1.45
N GLU A 147 1.80 -5.67 2.25
CA GLU A 147 0.42 -5.21 2.10
C GLU A 147 0.23 -4.43 0.79
N GLN A 148 1.22 -3.63 0.38
CA GLN A 148 1.21 -2.96 -0.93
C GLN A 148 1.14 -3.97 -2.07
N LYS A 149 1.99 -5.02 -2.06
CA LYS A 149 2.00 -6.07 -3.09
C LYS A 149 0.64 -6.76 -3.20
N GLU A 150 0.02 -7.07 -2.08
CA GLU A 150 -1.29 -7.72 -2.04
C GLU A 150 -2.40 -6.80 -2.56
N LEU A 151 -2.40 -5.52 -2.17
CA LEU A 151 -3.34 -4.51 -2.70
C LEU A 151 -3.19 -4.32 -4.21
N ILE A 152 -1.95 -4.19 -4.70
CA ILE A 152 -1.66 -4.06 -6.13
C ILE A 152 -2.13 -5.30 -6.88
N ALA A 153 -1.91 -6.51 -6.34
CA ALA A 153 -2.39 -7.74 -6.96
C ALA A 153 -3.94 -7.79 -7.06
N ILE A 154 -4.65 -7.29 -6.03
CA ILE A 154 -6.12 -7.16 -6.07
C ILE A 154 -6.52 -6.21 -7.20
N VAL A 155 -5.89 -5.04 -7.30
CA VAL A 155 -6.17 -4.06 -8.36
C VAL A 155 -5.86 -4.65 -9.73
N GLU A 156 -4.69 -5.28 -9.92
CA GLU A 156 -4.29 -5.90 -11.18
C GLU A 156 -5.26 -7.01 -11.64
N SER A 157 -5.89 -7.71 -10.71
CA SER A 157 -6.89 -8.74 -11.05
C SER A 157 -8.12 -8.17 -11.78
N THR A 158 -8.37 -6.87 -11.66
CA THR A 158 -9.51 -6.17 -12.29
C THR A 158 -9.19 -5.63 -13.69
N LYS A 159 -7.92 -5.58 -14.09
CA LYS A 159 -7.43 -4.96 -15.32
C LYS A 159 -8.19 -5.41 -16.57
N LYS A 160 -8.43 -6.71 -16.69
CA LYS A 160 -9.15 -7.31 -17.85
C LYS A 160 -10.58 -6.78 -18.04
N ASP A 161 -11.19 -6.27 -16.98
CA ASP A 161 -12.55 -5.71 -16.99
C ASP A 161 -12.56 -4.20 -17.22
N ILE A 162 -11.39 -3.55 -17.19
CA ILE A 162 -11.20 -2.09 -17.24
C ILE A 162 -10.51 -1.66 -18.53
N VAL A 163 -9.37 -2.29 -18.86
CA VAL A 163 -8.54 -1.88 -19.99
C VAL A 163 -9.06 -2.50 -21.28
N LEU A 164 -9.28 -1.64 -22.27
CA LEU A 164 -9.64 -2.12 -23.60
C LEU A 164 -8.46 -2.83 -24.27
N VAL A 165 -8.69 -4.04 -24.72
CA VAL A 165 -7.74 -4.74 -25.59
C VAL A 165 -7.75 -4.05 -26.95
N SER A 166 -6.58 -3.74 -27.49
CA SER A 166 -6.36 -2.98 -28.74
C SER A 166 -7.13 -3.51 -29.98
N ALA A 167 -7.71 -4.70 -29.92
CA ALA A 167 -8.57 -5.26 -30.97
C ALA A 167 -9.99 -4.63 -31.01
N GLU A 168 -10.47 -4.04 -29.91
CA GLU A 168 -11.80 -3.40 -29.84
C GLU A 168 -11.77 -1.91 -30.22
N MET A 169 -10.59 -1.29 -30.27
CA MET A 169 -10.44 0.12 -30.69
C MET A 169 -10.54 0.32 -32.21
N LYS A 170 -10.69 -0.75 -33.01
CA LYS A 170 -10.74 -0.70 -34.49
C LYS A 170 -12.16 -0.78 -35.07
N LYS A 171 -13.18 -0.67 -34.25
CA LYS A 171 -14.58 -0.57 -34.67
C LYS A 171 -15.15 0.77 -34.25
#